data_6a6dc1f3a73bb886ec2b9e58d4e85bfa
#
_entry.id   6a6dc1f3a73bb886ec2b9e58d4e85bfa
#
_cell.length_a   1.000
_cell.length_b   1.000
_cell.length_c   1.000
_cell.angle_alpha   90.00
_cell.angle_beta   90.00
_cell.angle_gamma   90.00
#
_symmetry.space_group_name_H-M   'P 1'
#
loop_
_entity.id
_entity.type
_entity.pdbx_description
1 polymer ?
#
loop_
_entity_poly.entity_id
_entity_poly.type
_entity_poly.pdbx_seq_one_letter_code
_entity_poly.pdbx_strand_id
1 'polypeptide(L)'
;LPLDDVAIGPDGQAARLLPYRRRASIGEEVAYTVELRNPLPHRAAARLVPVLPLGWRSSQPEFELELDPREEAAVQFTVTPSSGGRRRRVAVDVTIGELRLGQHAEALVEVEEPGA
;
A
#
# COMPACT_ATOMS: atom_id res chain seq x y z
N LEU A 1 15.64 -18.52 -8.29
CA LEU A 1 16.24 -17.36 -7.69
C LEU A 1 15.89 -17.25 -6.24
N PRO A 2 16.84 -16.87 -5.44
CA PRO A 2 16.59 -16.79 -4.00
C PRO A 2 15.44 -15.89 -3.65
N LEU A 3 15.31 -14.79 -4.34
CA LEU A 3 14.22 -13.87 -4.05
C LEU A 3 12.88 -14.46 -4.39
N ASP A 4 12.83 -15.27 -5.41
CA ASP A 4 11.57 -15.90 -5.75
C ASP A 4 11.16 -16.90 -4.72
N ASP A 5 12.12 -17.51 -4.07
CA ASP A 5 11.81 -18.49 -3.05
C ASP A 5 11.26 -17.86 -1.80
N VAL A 6 11.64 -16.66 -1.53
CA VAL A 6 11.06 -15.95 -0.44
C VAL A 6 9.78 -15.32 -0.82
N ALA A 7 9.51 -15.47 -2.03
CA ALA A 7 8.41 -14.80 -2.46
C ALA A 7 7.20 -15.01 -1.69
N ILE A 8 6.64 -14.72 -1.72
CA ILE A 8 5.89 -14.08 -1.17
C ILE A 8 4.48 -14.31 -1.57
N GLY A 9 3.90 -14.18 -2.39
CA GLY A 9 2.57 -14.53 -2.75
C GLY A 9 2.56 -15.19 -4.09
N PRO A 10 1.43 -15.73 -4.55
CA PRO A 10 1.33 -16.35 -5.88
C PRO A 10 1.67 -15.36 -6.98
N ASP A 11 1.51 -14.08 -6.73
CA ASP A 11 1.85 -13.02 -7.68
C ASP A 11 3.27 -12.51 -7.48
N GLY A 12 4.03 -13.08 -6.57
CA GLY A 12 5.41 -12.68 -6.32
C GLY A 12 5.56 -11.40 -5.53
N GLN A 13 4.53 -10.94 -4.86
CA GLN A 13 4.59 -9.70 -4.10
C GLN A 13 4.51 -9.94 -2.61
N ALA A 14 5.33 -9.19 -1.86
CA ALA A 14 5.27 -9.21 -0.41
C ALA A 14 4.09 -8.40 0.11
N ALA A 15 3.60 -7.48 -0.66
CA ALA A 15 2.47 -6.64 -0.26
C ALA A 15 1.65 -6.25 -1.47
N ARG A 16 0.37 -6.00 -1.24
CA ARG A 16 -0.51 -5.46 -2.27
C ARG A 16 -1.53 -4.53 -1.65
N LEU A 17 -2.00 -3.60 -2.45
CA LEU A 17 -2.95 -2.58 -2.03
C LEU A 17 -4.30 -2.87 -2.67
N LEU A 18 -5.35 -2.89 -1.86
CA LEU A 18 -6.71 -3.19 -2.32
C LEU A 18 -7.66 -2.09 -1.89
N PRO A 19 -8.63 -1.74 -2.71
CA PRO A 19 -8.89 -2.29 -4.06
C PRO A 19 -7.86 -1.75 -5.05
N TYR A 20 -7.52 -2.55 -6.03
CA TYR A 20 -6.52 -2.14 -7.03
C TYR A 20 -7.03 -0.99 -7.90
N ARG A 21 -8.33 -0.95 -8.18
CA ARG A 21 -8.95 0.12 -8.94
C ARG A 21 -10.17 0.63 -8.22
N ARG A 22 -10.36 1.93 -8.22
CA ARG A 22 -11.47 2.54 -7.54
C ARG A 22 -11.83 3.88 -8.18
N ARG A 23 -13.09 4.28 -8.04
CA ARG A 23 -13.55 5.62 -8.34
C ARG A 23 -13.85 6.35 -7.06
N ALA A 24 -13.61 7.64 -7.05
CA ALA A 24 -13.86 8.47 -5.89
C ALA A 24 -14.10 9.91 -6.31
N SER A 25 -14.61 10.70 -5.40
CA SER A 25 -14.77 12.14 -5.58
C SER A 25 -13.74 12.87 -4.75
N ILE A 26 -13.41 14.10 -5.14
CA ILE A 26 -12.53 14.94 -4.34
C ILE A 26 -13.15 15.12 -2.96
N GLY A 27 -12.35 14.93 -1.91
CA GLY A 27 -12.81 15.05 -0.53
C GLY A 27 -13.41 13.78 0.05
N GLU A 28 -13.64 12.78 -0.75
CA GLU A 28 -14.17 11.51 -0.27
C GLU A 28 -13.06 10.70 0.41
N GLU A 29 -13.36 10.08 1.54
CA GLU A 29 -12.41 9.18 2.19
C GLU A 29 -12.47 7.82 1.54
N VAL A 30 -11.39 7.42 0.92
CA VAL A 30 -11.31 6.14 0.21
C VAL A 30 -10.57 5.16 1.09
N ALA A 31 -11.21 4.04 1.42
CA ALA A 31 -10.61 3.02 2.27
C ALA A 31 -9.72 2.10 1.46
N TYR A 32 -8.54 1.86 1.97
CA TYR A 32 -7.57 0.92 1.38
C TYR A 32 -7.13 -0.09 2.41
N THR A 33 -6.80 -1.27 1.93
CA THR A 33 -6.19 -2.32 2.74
C THR A 33 -4.87 -2.71 2.11
N VAL A 34 -3.81 -2.70 2.92
CA VAL A 34 -2.52 -3.27 2.52
C VAL A 34 -2.45 -4.67 3.08
N GLU A 35 -2.38 -5.66 2.21
CA GLU A 35 -2.11 -7.03 2.63
C GLU A 35 -0.63 -7.28 2.43
N LEU A 36 0.03 -7.80 3.45
CA LEU A 36 1.46 -8.01 3.38
C LEU A 36 1.84 -9.30 4.07
N ARG A 37 3.03 -9.78 3.73
CA ARG A 37 3.58 -11.01 4.28
C ARG A 37 5.06 -10.78 4.58
N ASN A 38 5.49 -11.25 5.74
CA ASN A 38 6.91 -11.23 6.06
C ASN A 38 7.60 -12.33 5.24
N PRO A 39 8.44 -11.98 4.24
CA PRO A 39 9.09 -12.99 3.42
C PRO A 39 10.32 -13.61 4.09
N LEU A 40 10.68 -13.11 5.27
CA LEU A 40 11.91 -13.54 5.93
C LEU A 40 11.66 -14.76 6.82
N PRO A 41 12.70 -15.56 7.05
CA PRO A 41 12.57 -16.72 7.93
C PRO A 41 12.69 -16.39 9.40
N HIS A 42 12.68 -15.10 9.74
CA HIS A 42 12.74 -14.65 11.12
C HIS A 42 11.77 -13.48 11.32
N ARG A 43 11.48 -13.19 12.57
CA ARG A 43 10.61 -12.07 12.93
C ARG A 43 11.25 -10.75 12.46
N ALA A 44 10.45 -9.86 11.96
CA ALA A 44 10.94 -8.57 11.47
C ALA A 44 9.89 -7.49 11.64
N ALA A 45 10.37 -6.25 11.74
CA ALA A 45 9.49 -5.09 11.76
C ALA A 45 9.17 -4.71 10.32
N ALA A 46 7.90 -4.42 10.06
CA ALA A 46 7.46 -3.90 8.78
C ALA A 46 7.12 -2.44 8.93
N ARG A 47 7.58 -1.64 7.99
CA ARG A 47 7.24 -0.22 7.92
C ARG A 47 6.59 0.07 6.59
N LEU A 48 5.42 0.71 6.66
CA LEU A 48 4.61 1.02 5.49
C LEU A 48 4.37 2.51 5.45
N VAL A 49 4.72 3.13 4.33
CA VAL A 49 4.54 4.57 4.16
C VAL A 49 3.70 4.82 2.91
N PRO A 50 2.47 5.33 3.07
CA PRO A 50 1.67 5.69 1.90
C PRO A 50 2.35 6.76 1.07
N VAL A 51 2.33 6.58 -0.24
CA VAL A 51 2.88 7.52 -1.21
C VAL A 51 1.74 7.99 -2.08
N LEU A 52 1.38 9.26 -1.96
CA LEU A 52 0.17 9.81 -2.55
C LEU A 52 0.50 10.94 -3.50
N PRO A 53 -0.43 11.27 -4.41
CA PRO A 53 -0.30 12.50 -5.18
C PRO A 53 -0.20 13.72 -4.27
N LEU A 54 0.43 14.77 -4.77
CA LEU A 54 0.67 15.97 -4.00
C LEU A 54 -0.63 16.53 -3.43
N GLY A 55 -0.63 16.83 -2.15
CA GLY A 55 -1.78 17.43 -1.47
C GLY A 55 -2.81 16.43 -0.95
N TRP A 56 -2.75 15.19 -1.39
CA TRP A 56 -3.66 14.17 -0.87
C TRP A 56 -3.25 13.80 0.54
N ARG A 57 -4.21 13.30 1.33
CA ARG A 57 -3.96 12.95 2.73
C ARG A 57 -4.26 11.49 2.98
N SER A 58 -3.48 10.89 3.87
CA SER A 58 -3.81 9.56 4.40
C SER A 58 -4.17 9.72 5.88
N SER A 59 -4.92 8.75 6.39
CA SER A 59 -5.31 8.74 7.80
C SER A 59 -4.11 8.67 8.73
N GLN A 60 -3.02 8.08 8.28
CA GLN A 60 -1.76 8.03 9.02
C GLN A 60 -0.60 8.20 8.06
N PRO A 61 0.48 8.87 8.48
CA PRO A 61 1.64 9.06 7.61
C PRO A 61 2.47 7.79 7.43
N GLU A 62 2.42 6.90 8.39
CA GLU A 62 3.14 5.63 8.30
C GLU A 62 2.57 4.63 9.29
N PHE A 63 2.90 3.36 9.06
CA PHE A 63 2.49 2.26 9.91
C PHE A 63 3.70 1.41 10.23
N GLU A 64 3.78 0.92 11.48
CA GLU A 64 4.81 -0.04 11.86
C GLU A 64 4.16 -1.20 12.58
N LEU A 65 4.59 -2.41 12.27
CA LEU A 65 4.11 -3.61 12.93
C LEU A 65 5.19 -4.68 12.90
N GLU A 66 5.12 -5.60 13.88
CA GLU A 66 6.03 -6.73 13.94
C GLU A 66 5.37 -7.95 13.33
N LEU A 67 6.09 -8.66 12.51
CA LEU A 67 5.59 -9.85 11.85
C LEU A 67 6.49 -11.03 12.16
N ASP A 68 5.88 -12.14 12.58
CA ASP A 68 6.60 -13.39 12.76
C ASP A 68 7.04 -13.94 11.40
N PRO A 69 7.94 -14.92 11.37
CA PRO A 69 8.37 -15.48 10.10
C PRO A 69 7.18 -15.92 9.26
N ARG A 70 7.11 -15.45 8.02
CA ARG A 70 6.08 -15.80 7.05
C ARG A 70 4.67 -15.36 7.43
N GLU A 71 4.54 -14.57 8.47
CA GLU A 71 3.23 -14.09 8.91
C GLU A 71 2.60 -13.16 7.88
N GLU A 72 1.30 -13.30 7.70
CA GLU A 72 0.51 -12.40 6.88
C GLU A 72 -0.28 -11.46 7.76
N ALA A 73 -0.46 -10.24 7.29
CA ALA A 73 -1.20 -9.22 8.03
C ALA A 73 -1.90 -8.30 7.04
N ALA A 74 -2.88 -7.57 7.55
CA ALA A 74 -3.59 -6.55 6.78
C ALA A 74 -3.69 -5.29 7.60
N VAL A 75 -3.43 -4.15 6.96
CA VAL A 75 -3.50 -2.84 7.59
C VAL A 75 -4.46 -1.98 6.77
N GLN A 76 -5.37 -1.30 7.44
CA GLN A 76 -6.34 -0.44 6.78
C GLN A 76 -6.00 1.02 7.00
N PHE A 77 -6.21 1.82 5.97
CA PHE A 77 -6.07 3.26 6.08
C PHE A 77 -6.99 3.92 5.06
N THR A 78 -7.18 5.22 5.22
CA THR A 78 -7.99 5.98 4.26
C THR A 78 -7.16 7.05 3.60
N VAL A 79 -7.55 7.38 2.38
CA VAL A 79 -6.90 8.41 1.56
C VAL A 79 -7.98 9.38 1.13
N THR A 80 -7.68 10.68 1.25
CA THR A 80 -8.61 11.72 0.83
C THR A 80 -7.99 12.49 -0.34
N PRO A 81 -8.54 12.34 -1.55
CA PRO A 81 -8.04 13.08 -2.69
C PRO A 81 -8.34 14.56 -2.60
N SER A 82 -7.42 15.38 -3.04
CA SER A 82 -7.63 16.83 -3.12
C SER A 82 -7.59 17.33 -4.56
N SER A 83 -7.37 16.45 -5.51
CA SER A 83 -7.35 16.80 -6.93
C SER A 83 -7.86 15.63 -7.74
N GLY A 84 -8.39 15.90 -8.93
CA GLY A 84 -8.96 14.90 -9.80
C GLY A 84 -7.95 14.30 -10.76
N GLY A 85 -8.40 13.32 -11.53
CA GLY A 85 -7.59 12.68 -12.56
C GLY A 85 -8.04 11.25 -12.79
N ARG A 86 -7.70 10.71 -13.95
CA ARG A 86 -8.18 9.40 -14.36
C ARG A 86 -7.38 8.25 -13.79
N ARG A 87 -6.09 8.39 -13.67
CA ARG A 87 -5.22 7.30 -13.24
C ARG A 87 -4.28 7.81 -12.18
N ARG A 88 -4.88 8.22 -11.07
CA ARG A 88 -4.06 8.70 -9.97
C ARG A 88 -3.53 7.49 -9.21
N ARG A 89 -2.26 7.53 -8.92
CA ARG A 89 -1.58 6.40 -8.31
C ARG A 89 -1.47 6.59 -6.80
N VAL A 90 -1.91 5.57 -6.07
CA VAL A 90 -1.68 5.47 -4.63
C VAL A 90 -0.74 4.29 -4.45
N ALA A 91 0.33 4.48 -3.73
CA ALA A 91 1.31 3.43 -3.51
C ALA A 91 1.67 3.35 -2.04
N VAL A 92 2.34 2.27 -1.67
CA VAL A 92 2.86 2.09 -0.31
C VAL A 92 4.31 1.69 -0.43
N ASP A 93 5.17 2.46 0.24
CA ASP A 93 6.59 2.15 0.36
C ASP A 93 6.73 1.13 1.48
N VAL A 94 7.30 -0.02 1.19
CA VAL A 94 7.34 -1.16 2.11
C VAL A 94 8.78 -1.49 2.46
N THR A 95 9.05 -1.60 3.76
CA THR A 95 10.33 -2.07 4.26
C THR A 95 10.05 -3.14 5.30
N ILE A 96 10.65 -4.32 5.16
CA ILE A 96 10.47 -5.40 6.12
C ILE A 96 11.86 -5.84 6.57
N GLY A 97 12.17 -5.55 7.85
CA GLY A 97 13.50 -5.81 8.37
C GLY A 97 14.55 -5.06 7.55
N GLU A 98 15.48 -5.78 6.97
CA GLU A 98 16.52 -5.20 6.12
C GLU A 98 16.12 -5.12 4.66
N LEU A 99 14.96 -5.68 4.29
CA LEU A 99 14.49 -5.65 2.92
C LEU A 99 13.75 -4.35 2.64
N ARG A 100 14.35 -3.52 1.83
CA ARG A 100 13.69 -2.31 1.37
C ARG A 100 13.07 -2.58 0.02
N LEU A 101 11.77 -2.72 0.00
CA LEU A 101 11.05 -3.08 -1.22
C LEU A 101 10.62 -1.86 -2.04
N GLY A 102 10.69 -0.66 -1.45
CA GLY A 102 10.29 0.55 -2.14
C GLY A 102 8.79 0.61 -2.31
N GLN A 103 8.34 1.27 -3.35
CA GLN A 103 6.90 1.43 -3.64
C GLN A 103 6.36 0.13 -4.20
N HIS A 104 6.27 -0.86 -3.35
CA HIS A 104 6.01 -2.24 -3.74
C HIS A 104 4.54 -2.55 -4.01
N ALA A 105 3.65 -1.87 -3.32
CA ALA A 105 2.20 -2.05 -3.50
C ALA A 105 1.61 -0.79 -4.09
N GLU A 106 0.71 -0.95 -5.06
CA GLU A 106 0.09 0.21 -5.67
C GLU A 106 -1.34 -0.07 -6.09
N ALA A 107 -2.10 1.00 -6.23
CA ALA A 107 -3.46 0.97 -6.73
C ALA A 107 -3.72 2.21 -7.56
N LEU A 108 -4.73 2.14 -8.41
CA LEU A 108 -5.13 3.25 -9.26
C LEU A 108 -6.50 3.74 -8.83
N VAL A 109 -6.67 5.03 -8.80
CA VAL A 109 -7.96 5.62 -8.48
C VAL A 109 -8.31 6.69 -9.50
N GLU A 110 -9.55 6.65 -9.96
CA GLU A 110 -10.09 7.67 -10.82
C GLU A 110 -10.87 8.63 -9.94
N VAL A 111 -10.50 9.89 -9.95
CA VAL A 111 -11.11 10.90 -9.10
C VAL A 111 -11.87 11.89 -9.96
N GLU A 112 -13.17 11.98 -9.71
CA GLU A 112 -14.03 12.91 -10.44
C GLU A 112 -13.93 14.30 -9.86
N GLU A 113 -13.86 15.28 -10.76
CA GLU A 113 -13.82 16.68 -10.34
C GLU A 113 -15.24 17.22 -10.23
N PRO A 114 -15.54 17.98 -9.16
CA PRO A 114 -16.86 18.56 -9.00
C PRO A 114 -17.16 19.53 -10.11
N GLY A 115 -18.38 19.54 -10.57
CA GLY A 115 -18.83 20.50 -11.57
C GLY A 115 -18.38 20.21 -12.98
N ALA A 116 -17.75 19.10 -13.20
CA ALA A 116 -17.31 18.71 -14.54
C ALA A 116 -18.44 18.06 -15.33
#